data_1c2110195bed275b877ba2484e3f76ec
#
_entry.id   1c2110195bed275b877ba2484e3f76ec
#
_cell.length_a   1.000
_cell.length_b   1.000
_cell.length_c   1.000
_cell.angle_alpha   90.00
_cell.angle_beta   90.00
_cell.angle_gamma   90.00
#
_symmetry.space_group_name_H-M   'P 1'
#
loop_
_entity.id
_entity.type
_entity.pdbx_description
1 polymer ?
#
loop_
_entity_poly.entity_id
_entity_poly.type
_entity_poly.pdbx_seq_one_letter_code
_entity_poly.pdbx_strand_id
1 'polypeptide(L)'
;MEKLPSPIWVSVYSGESEPENYDLWVKSWLPQQAGVFFQDGVGVGVRTPEQARRILDQLEQTLGKDKTVIVLEAFRTKKNGQFRAAYPWEIISQIKAYEGKKIYIFDGPHYMGRWSVYIVGLWYRLVYGSTPATINEPKNSK
;
A
#
# COMPACT_ATOMS: atom_id res chain seq x y z
N MET A 1 -21.70 -24.82 3.22
CA MET A 1 -20.78 -23.67 2.96
C MET A 1 -19.36 -24.19 3.00
N GLU A 2 -18.71 -24.29 1.85
CA GLU A 2 -17.27 -24.60 1.80
C GLU A 2 -16.49 -23.50 2.53
N LYS A 3 -15.63 -23.90 3.45
CA LYS A 3 -14.70 -22.97 4.09
C LYS A 3 -13.72 -22.47 3.03
N LEU A 4 -13.79 -21.22 2.66
CA LEU A 4 -12.78 -20.58 1.83
C LEU A 4 -11.40 -20.76 2.48
N PRO A 5 -10.36 -21.08 1.71
CA PRO A 5 -9.01 -21.22 2.27
C PRO A 5 -8.59 -19.89 2.89
N SER A 6 -8.19 -19.93 4.14
CA SER A 6 -7.67 -18.77 4.90
C SER A 6 -6.16 -18.65 4.70
N PRO A 7 -5.62 -17.44 4.64
CA PRO A 7 -6.26 -16.12 4.70
C PRO A 7 -6.60 -15.55 3.31
N ILE A 8 -7.76 -14.91 3.20
CA ILE A 8 -8.14 -14.12 2.02
C ILE A 8 -7.65 -12.68 2.24
N TRP A 9 -7.04 -12.10 1.20
CA TRP A 9 -6.66 -10.69 1.18
C TRP A 9 -7.53 -9.94 0.18
N VAL A 10 -8.13 -8.84 0.63
CA VAL A 10 -9.02 -8.02 -0.19
C VAL A 10 -8.35 -6.68 -0.46
N SER A 11 -8.25 -6.31 -1.73
CA SER A 11 -7.79 -4.98 -2.10
C SER A 11 -8.95 -3.99 -2.01
N VAL A 12 -8.74 -2.90 -1.28
CA VAL A 12 -9.72 -1.82 -1.16
C VAL A 12 -9.15 -0.54 -1.72
N TYR A 13 -10.00 0.19 -2.41
CA TYR A 13 -9.68 1.42 -3.09
C TYR A 13 -10.52 2.59 -2.54
N SER A 14 -10.42 3.79 -3.15
CA SER A 14 -11.22 4.94 -2.76
C SER A 14 -12.73 4.65 -2.85
N GLY A 15 -13.49 5.17 -1.92
CA GLY A 15 -14.94 4.95 -1.83
C GLY A 15 -15.31 3.92 -0.76
N GLU A 16 -14.80 2.70 -0.85
CA GLU A 16 -15.03 1.67 0.17
C GLU A 16 -14.30 1.97 1.47
N SER A 17 -13.17 2.66 1.38
CA SER A 17 -12.34 3.04 2.53
C SER A 17 -12.63 4.42 3.09
N GLU A 18 -13.66 5.12 2.61
CA GLU A 18 -14.11 6.36 3.23
C GLU A 18 -14.75 6.09 4.60
N PRO A 19 -14.52 6.96 5.61
CA PRO A 19 -14.99 6.72 6.98
C PRO A 19 -16.48 6.42 7.11
N GLU A 20 -17.29 7.01 6.25
CA GLU A 20 -18.74 6.84 6.26
C GLU A 20 -19.15 5.41 5.84
N ASN A 21 -18.39 4.79 4.94
CA ASN A 21 -18.66 3.44 4.41
C ASN A 21 -17.91 2.35 5.18
N TYR A 22 -16.92 2.74 5.96
CA TYR A 22 -15.96 1.87 6.59
C TYR A 22 -16.60 0.83 7.51
N ASP A 23 -17.45 1.28 8.44
CA ASP A 23 -18.12 0.41 9.41
C ASP A 23 -19.09 -0.57 8.73
N LEU A 24 -19.81 -0.08 7.71
CA LEU A 24 -20.72 -0.90 6.93
C LEU A 24 -19.96 -1.96 6.15
N TRP A 25 -18.88 -1.55 5.48
CA TRP A 25 -18.07 -2.42 4.65
C TRP A 25 -17.33 -3.48 5.46
N VAL A 26 -16.63 -3.08 6.53
CA VAL A 26 -15.88 -4.00 7.39
C VAL A 26 -16.79 -4.98 8.11
N LYS A 27 -17.94 -4.52 8.62
CA LYS A 27 -18.89 -5.37 9.35
C LYS A 27 -19.69 -6.28 8.45
N SER A 28 -20.00 -5.84 7.21
CA SER A 28 -20.94 -6.55 6.33
C SER A 28 -20.25 -7.43 5.28
N TRP A 29 -19.03 -7.10 4.87
CA TRP A 29 -18.40 -7.72 3.70
C TRP A 29 -17.09 -8.44 4.00
N LEU A 30 -16.36 -8.04 5.04
CA LEU A 30 -15.10 -8.70 5.36
C LEU A 30 -15.35 -9.97 6.18
N PRO A 31 -14.99 -11.15 5.67
CA PRO A 31 -14.89 -12.34 6.50
C PRO A 31 -13.94 -12.05 7.67
N GLN A 32 -14.29 -12.51 8.88
CA GLN A 32 -13.50 -12.26 10.11
C GLN A 32 -12.00 -12.61 10.00
N GLN A 33 -11.59 -13.34 8.97
CA GLN A 33 -10.22 -13.78 8.74
C GLN A 33 -9.54 -13.07 7.56
N ALA A 34 -10.20 -12.11 6.90
CA ALA A 34 -9.63 -11.41 5.76
C ALA A 34 -8.59 -10.38 6.18
N GLY A 35 -7.50 -10.30 5.41
CA GLY A 35 -6.57 -9.18 5.43
C GLY A 35 -6.95 -8.15 4.36
N VAL A 36 -6.47 -6.93 4.51
CA VAL A 36 -6.78 -5.81 3.63
C VAL A 36 -5.51 -5.22 3.04
N PHE A 37 -5.47 -5.14 1.72
CA PHE A 37 -4.56 -4.28 0.97
C PHE A 37 -5.26 -2.95 0.72
N PHE A 38 -4.89 -1.93 1.48
CA PHE A 38 -5.43 -0.59 1.34
C PHE A 38 -4.61 0.21 0.34
N GLN A 39 -5.17 0.54 -0.82
CA GLN A 39 -4.54 1.42 -1.79
C GLN A 39 -4.64 2.87 -1.31
N ASP A 40 -3.49 3.54 -1.22
CA ASP A 40 -3.40 4.85 -0.57
C ASP A 40 -4.07 5.99 -1.36
N GLY A 41 -4.27 5.83 -2.65
CA GLY A 41 -4.92 6.82 -3.51
C GLY A 41 -4.11 8.11 -3.72
N VAL A 42 -2.83 8.11 -3.34
CA VAL A 42 -1.95 9.29 -3.48
C VAL A 42 -1.53 9.48 -4.93
N GLY A 43 -1.27 8.39 -5.64
CA GLY A 43 -0.88 8.41 -7.03
C GLY A 43 -1.97 8.96 -7.94
N VAL A 44 -3.21 8.59 -7.70
CA VAL A 44 -4.37 9.11 -8.43
C VAL A 44 -4.80 10.50 -7.96
N GLY A 45 -4.23 11.02 -6.87
CA GLY A 45 -4.51 12.37 -6.37
C GLY A 45 -5.79 12.51 -5.56
N VAL A 46 -6.36 11.40 -5.08
CA VAL A 46 -7.58 11.40 -4.25
C VAL A 46 -7.27 11.74 -2.79
N ARG A 47 -6.06 11.39 -2.31
CA ARG A 47 -5.64 11.60 -0.91
C ARG A 47 -4.23 12.14 -0.81
N THR A 48 -3.94 12.79 0.32
CA THR A 48 -2.56 13.03 0.77
C THR A 48 -2.03 11.81 1.54
N PRO A 49 -0.70 11.64 1.67
CA PRO A 49 -0.14 10.56 2.49
C PRO A 49 -0.67 10.56 3.94
N GLU A 50 -0.90 11.73 4.53
CA GLU A 50 -1.41 11.87 5.90
C GLU A 50 -2.88 11.45 6.02
N GLN A 51 -3.68 11.71 4.98
CA GLN A 51 -5.07 11.23 4.93
C GLN A 51 -5.10 9.70 4.81
N ALA A 52 -4.29 9.14 3.91
CA ALA A 52 -4.17 7.69 3.76
C ALA A 52 -3.68 7.02 5.05
N ARG A 53 -2.71 7.63 5.74
CA ARG A 53 -2.23 7.15 7.04
C ARG A 53 -3.34 7.07 8.09
N ARG A 54 -4.19 8.10 8.19
CA ARG A 54 -5.31 8.11 9.15
C ARG A 54 -6.30 6.99 8.88
N ILE A 55 -6.64 6.74 7.62
CA ILE A 55 -7.53 5.63 7.24
C ILE A 55 -6.89 4.29 7.60
N LEU A 56 -5.59 4.12 7.32
CA LEU A 56 -4.88 2.91 7.69
C LEU A 56 -4.88 2.67 9.20
N ASP A 57 -4.68 3.72 10.00
CA ASP A 57 -4.72 3.62 11.46
C ASP A 57 -6.09 3.15 11.97
N GLN A 58 -7.18 3.61 11.34
CA GLN A 58 -8.54 3.14 11.64
C GLN A 58 -8.74 1.67 11.24
N LEU A 59 -8.25 1.28 10.06
CA LEU A 59 -8.27 -0.12 9.60
C LEU A 59 -7.52 -1.03 10.56
N GLU A 60 -6.34 -0.63 11.01
CA GLU A 60 -5.55 -1.39 11.99
C GLU A 60 -6.25 -1.53 13.35
N GLN A 61 -6.95 -0.50 13.80
CA GLN A 61 -7.72 -0.56 15.05
C GLN A 61 -8.84 -1.59 14.99
N THR A 62 -9.46 -1.76 13.84
CA THR A 62 -10.59 -2.69 13.66
C THR A 62 -10.14 -4.10 13.29
N LEU A 63 -9.17 -4.23 12.41
CA LEU A 63 -8.76 -5.53 11.83
C LEU A 63 -7.50 -6.11 12.47
N GLY A 64 -6.67 -5.27 13.05
CA GLY A 64 -5.33 -5.63 13.54
C GLY A 64 -4.22 -5.30 12.52
N LYS A 65 -3.03 -4.98 13.03
CA LYS A 65 -1.87 -4.61 12.22
C LYS A 65 -1.34 -5.72 11.32
N ASP A 66 -1.51 -6.95 11.71
CA ASP A 66 -1.12 -8.13 10.93
C ASP A 66 -2.02 -8.40 9.73
N LYS A 67 -3.23 -7.87 9.77
CA LYS A 67 -4.25 -8.00 8.72
C LYS A 67 -4.37 -6.76 7.81
N THR A 68 -3.53 -5.76 8.00
CA THR A 68 -3.58 -4.53 7.21
C THR A 68 -2.24 -4.23 6.55
N VAL A 69 -2.29 -3.86 5.29
CA VAL A 69 -1.13 -3.47 4.50
C VAL A 69 -1.51 -2.24 3.68
N ILE A 70 -0.66 -1.22 3.69
CA ILE A 70 -0.83 -0.09 2.79
C ILE A 70 -0.12 -0.36 1.46
N VAL A 71 -0.82 -0.05 0.39
CA VAL A 71 -0.30 -0.16 -0.98
C VAL A 71 0.00 1.24 -1.49
N LEU A 72 1.27 1.56 -1.57
CA LEU A 72 1.80 2.83 -2.06
C LEU A 72 1.80 2.83 -3.59
N GLU A 73 1.19 3.84 -4.19
CA GLU A 73 1.16 4.01 -5.64
C GLU A 73 2.42 4.72 -6.14
N ALA A 74 3.21 4.03 -7.00
CA ALA A 74 4.48 4.53 -7.55
C ALA A 74 4.31 5.49 -8.75
N PHE A 75 3.14 6.04 -8.93
CA PHE A 75 2.80 6.97 -10.02
C PHE A 75 2.10 8.22 -9.50
N ARG A 76 1.93 9.20 -10.38
CA ARG A 76 1.16 10.43 -10.13
C ARG A 76 0.31 10.78 -11.34
N THR A 77 -0.90 11.24 -11.10
CA THR A 77 -1.77 11.76 -12.14
C THR A 77 -1.30 13.15 -12.58
N LYS A 78 -1.17 13.33 -13.88
CA LYS A 78 -0.91 14.63 -14.50
C LYS A 78 -2.21 15.42 -14.68
N LYS A 79 -2.10 16.73 -14.94
CA LYS A 79 -3.25 17.61 -15.22
C LYS A 79 -4.13 17.16 -16.38
N ASN A 80 -3.57 16.42 -17.35
CA ASN A 80 -4.30 15.87 -18.50
C ASN A 80 -4.88 14.46 -18.25
N GLY A 81 -4.89 13.99 -17.02
CA GLY A 81 -5.39 12.66 -16.63
C GLY A 81 -4.45 11.49 -16.91
N GLN A 82 -3.30 11.72 -17.58
CA GLN A 82 -2.29 10.69 -17.77
C GLN A 82 -1.48 10.45 -16.50
N PHE A 83 -0.88 9.27 -16.40
CA PHE A 83 0.03 8.96 -15.31
C PHE A 83 1.49 9.26 -15.68
N ARG A 84 2.28 9.60 -14.67
CA ARG A 84 3.73 9.61 -14.71
C ARG A 84 4.30 8.80 -13.58
N ALA A 85 5.54 8.37 -13.70
CA ALA A 85 6.28 7.83 -12.56
C ALA A 85 6.36 8.86 -11.42
N ALA A 86 6.20 8.40 -10.19
CA ALA A 86 6.50 9.22 -9.03
C ALA A 86 8.01 9.47 -8.94
N TYR A 87 8.40 10.68 -8.58
CA TYR A 87 9.80 10.97 -8.31
C TYR A 87 10.27 10.26 -7.01
N PRO A 88 11.56 9.91 -6.88
CA PRO A 88 12.05 9.24 -5.68
C PRO A 88 11.69 9.94 -4.37
N TRP A 89 11.75 11.26 -4.31
CA TRP A 89 11.38 12.03 -3.11
C TRP A 89 9.89 11.98 -2.78
N GLU A 90 9.01 11.82 -3.78
CA GLU A 90 7.57 11.63 -3.56
C GLU A 90 7.30 10.27 -2.91
N ILE A 91 8.00 9.23 -3.36
CA ILE A 91 7.93 7.88 -2.78
C ILE A 91 8.50 7.89 -1.36
N ILE A 92 9.65 8.53 -1.15
CA ILE A 92 10.27 8.68 0.17
C ILE A 92 9.33 9.40 1.14
N SER A 93 8.66 10.47 0.69
CA SER A 93 7.68 11.19 1.50
C SER A 93 6.51 10.29 1.94
N GLN A 94 5.99 9.46 1.04
CA GLN A 94 4.94 8.49 1.36
C GLN A 94 5.45 7.43 2.36
N ILE A 95 6.63 6.86 2.13
CA ILE A 95 7.22 5.87 3.05
C ILE A 95 7.38 6.47 4.46
N LYS A 96 7.85 7.71 4.56
CA LYS A 96 7.94 8.41 5.86
C LYS A 96 6.58 8.59 6.52
N ALA A 97 5.56 8.98 5.75
CA ALA A 97 4.20 9.12 6.29
C ALA A 97 3.65 7.78 6.81
N TYR A 98 4.10 6.66 6.25
CA TYR A 98 3.67 5.30 6.63
C TYR A 98 4.66 4.60 7.55
N GLU A 99 5.53 5.33 8.24
CA GLU A 99 6.50 4.73 9.15
C GLU A 99 5.85 3.81 10.18
N GLY A 100 6.46 2.62 10.38
CA GLY A 100 5.94 1.58 11.27
C GLY A 100 4.78 0.75 10.69
N LYS A 101 4.44 0.94 9.41
CA LYS A 101 3.41 0.19 8.69
C LYS A 101 4.00 -0.84 7.75
N LYS A 102 3.21 -1.88 7.43
CA LYS A 102 3.54 -2.78 6.32
C LYS A 102 3.21 -2.08 5.00
N ILE A 103 4.21 -1.89 4.16
CA ILE A 103 4.09 -1.17 2.89
C ILE A 103 4.35 -2.12 1.73
N TYR A 104 3.47 -2.11 0.74
CA TYR A 104 3.74 -2.63 -0.60
C TYR A 104 3.76 -1.49 -1.60
N ILE A 105 4.58 -1.61 -2.63
CA ILE A 105 4.63 -0.63 -3.72
C ILE A 105 3.87 -1.21 -4.91
N PHE A 106 2.77 -0.54 -5.27
CA PHE A 106 1.96 -0.91 -6.42
C PHE A 106 2.59 -0.39 -7.70
N ASP A 107 2.67 -1.30 -8.68
CA ASP A 107 3.17 -1.03 -10.02
C ASP A 107 4.60 -0.47 -10.06
N GLY A 108 5.40 -0.86 -9.07
CA GLY A 108 6.80 -0.49 -8.98
C GLY A 108 7.59 -0.82 -10.26
N PRO A 109 7.49 -2.03 -10.84
CA PRO A 109 8.20 -2.38 -12.07
C PRO A 109 7.86 -1.51 -13.28
N HIS A 110 6.63 -1.01 -13.36
CA HIS A 110 6.19 -0.16 -14.45
C HIS A 110 6.60 1.31 -14.28
N TYR A 111 6.47 1.84 -13.07
CA TYR A 111 6.68 3.27 -12.79
C TYR A 111 7.99 3.60 -12.08
N MET A 112 8.64 2.63 -11.45
CA MET A 112 9.94 2.84 -10.81
C MET A 112 11.07 2.43 -11.76
N GLY A 113 11.70 3.39 -12.44
CA GLY A 113 12.93 3.15 -13.16
C GLY A 113 14.08 2.72 -12.22
N ARG A 114 15.14 2.11 -12.77
CA ARG A 114 16.31 1.61 -12.00
C ARG A 114 16.87 2.66 -11.02
N TRP A 115 16.93 3.92 -11.42
CA TRP A 115 17.39 5.02 -10.59
C TRP A 115 16.47 5.31 -9.41
N SER A 116 15.15 5.28 -9.60
CA SER A 116 14.18 5.48 -8.51
C SER A 116 14.29 4.37 -7.47
N VAL A 117 14.39 3.11 -7.92
CA VAL A 117 14.61 1.96 -7.02
C VAL A 117 15.91 2.11 -6.25
N TYR A 118 16.99 2.48 -6.95
CA TYR A 118 18.31 2.68 -6.32
C TYR A 118 18.29 3.78 -5.25
N ILE A 119 17.75 4.95 -5.59
CA ILE A 119 17.71 6.12 -4.70
C ILE A 119 16.84 5.82 -3.47
N VAL A 120 15.64 5.27 -3.67
CA VAL A 120 14.73 4.91 -2.57
C VAL A 120 15.36 3.82 -1.69
N GLY A 121 15.97 2.81 -2.31
CA GLY A 121 16.65 1.73 -1.59
C GLY A 121 17.86 2.20 -0.81
N LEU A 122 18.68 3.09 -1.38
CA LEU A 122 19.82 3.68 -0.69
C LEU A 122 19.36 4.51 0.51
N TRP A 123 18.38 5.39 0.31
CA TRP A 123 17.80 6.19 1.38
C TRP A 123 17.25 5.29 2.50
N TYR A 124 16.50 4.23 2.17
CA TYR A 124 15.93 3.30 3.15
C TYR A 124 17.02 2.64 4.00
N ARG A 125 18.12 2.18 3.38
CA ARG A 125 19.27 1.61 4.09
C ARG A 125 19.93 2.60 5.04
N LEU A 126 20.09 3.85 4.62
CA LEU A 126 20.71 4.89 5.43
C LEU A 126 19.86 5.25 6.65
N VAL A 127 18.54 5.25 6.50
CA VAL A 127 17.63 5.66 7.58
C VAL A 127 17.31 4.50 8.52
N TYR A 128 17.06 3.31 7.98
CA TYR A 128 16.57 2.16 8.77
C TYR A 128 17.61 1.05 8.97
N GLY A 129 18.80 1.17 8.42
CA GLY A 129 19.90 0.23 8.62
C GLY A 129 19.70 -1.17 8.02
N SER A 130 18.63 -1.40 7.29
CA SER A 130 18.31 -2.70 6.68
C SER A 130 17.89 -2.57 5.23
N THR A 131 18.14 -3.61 4.43
CA THR A 131 17.54 -3.72 3.09
C THR A 131 16.08 -4.11 3.24
N PRO A 132 15.13 -3.48 2.50
CA PRO A 132 13.77 -4.01 2.41
C PRO A 132 13.84 -5.48 2.04
N ALA A 133 13.07 -6.33 2.71
CA ALA A 133 12.99 -7.74 2.37
C ALA A 133 12.57 -7.86 0.90
N THR A 134 13.46 -8.30 0.05
CA THR A 134 13.14 -8.70 -1.31
C THR A 134 12.27 -9.94 -1.20
N ILE A 135 11.06 -9.87 -1.75
CA ILE A 135 10.24 -11.06 -1.94
C ILE A 135 11.05 -11.95 -2.87
N ASN A 136 11.59 -13.05 -2.33
CA ASN A 136 12.24 -14.07 -3.15
C ASN A 136 11.16 -14.62 -4.08
N GLU A 137 11.27 -14.34 -5.36
CA GLU A 137 10.49 -15.06 -6.37
C GLU A 137 10.69 -16.56 -6.16
N PRO A 138 9.62 -17.36 -6.19
CA PRO A 138 9.77 -18.80 -6.09
C PRO A 138 10.67 -19.25 -7.24
N LYS A 139 11.80 -19.85 -6.91
CA LYS A 139 12.68 -20.46 -7.91
C LYS A 139 11.83 -21.47 -8.66
N ASN A 140 11.53 -21.19 -9.93
CA ASN A 140 10.97 -22.16 -10.85
C ASN A 140 11.90 -23.38 -10.86
N SER A 141 11.52 -24.42 -10.14
CA SER A 141 12.10 -25.76 -10.29
C SER A 141 11.72 -26.25 -11.67
N LYS A 142 12.73 -26.38 -12.53
CA LYS A 142 12.61 -27.07 -13.82
C LYS A 142 12.23 -28.53 -13.61
#